data_23f897f8be10f3e48db8444e4401e1e9
#
_entry.id   23f897f8be10f3e48db8444e4401e1e9
#
_cell.length_a   1.000
_cell.length_b   1.000
_cell.length_c   1.000
_cell.angle_alpha   90.00
_cell.angle_beta   90.00
_cell.angle_gamma   90.00
#
_symmetry.space_group_name_H-M   'P 1'
#
loop_
_entity.id
_entity.type
_entity.pdbx_description
1 polymer ?
#
loop_
_entity_poly.entity_id
_entity_poly.type
_entity_poly.pdbx_seq_one_letter_code
_entity_poly.pdbx_strand_id
1 'polypeptide(L)'
;MISEDGERLPHLEGAEDGGGSVTESRSPGFAPDPKLEGVPARDSQPTDERLDRSTEAAPSTAEPTSAALRDAGAIAERVAADERAADEERQRLVGEPLPVIGARDLPFDLQRGELLHAERHAALLERARQGTPSGGMLYLTSLRMVHVGSTRIEEVPLERISDMAVSMERLLLIELRDGTDLAIEVDRPRLLRVQVAAARTTSQERST
;
A
#
# COMPACT_ATOMS: atom_id res chain seq x y z
N MET A 1 42.70 -31.36 36.00
CA MET A 1 42.86 -30.11 36.75
C MET A 1 41.57 -29.34 36.60
N ILE A 2 40.79 -29.36 37.66
CA ILE A 2 39.41 -28.94 37.79
C ILE A 2 39.44 -27.46 38.20
N SER A 3 38.62 -26.64 37.60
CA SER A 3 38.21 -25.37 38.21
C SER A 3 36.73 -25.16 37.91
N GLU A 4 35.97 -25.47 38.94
CA GLU A 4 34.61 -24.98 39.16
C GLU A 4 34.73 -23.53 39.65
N ASP A 5 34.02 -22.63 39.03
CA ASP A 5 33.64 -21.40 39.70
C ASP A 5 32.18 -21.08 39.28
N GLY A 6 31.34 -21.34 40.25
CA GLY A 6 29.96 -20.95 40.23
C GLY A 6 29.82 -19.47 40.50
N GLU A 7 29.01 -18.78 39.70
CA GLU A 7 28.59 -17.41 40.01
C GLU A 7 27.07 -17.28 39.91
N ARG A 8 26.56 -16.90 41.06
CA ARG A 8 25.18 -16.79 41.49
C ARG A 8 24.40 -15.75 40.69
N LEU A 9 23.19 -16.13 40.35
CA LEU A 9 22.11 -15.22 39.91
C LEU A 9 21.67 -14.33 41.08
N PRO A 10 21.47 -13.05 40.88
CA PRO A 10 20.68 -12.25 41.82
C PRO A 10 19.18 -12.36 41.51
N HIS A 11 18.46 -12.79 42.52
CA HIS A 11 17.04 -12.62 42.72
C HIS A 11 16.74 -11.12 42.75
N LEU A 12 15.79 -10.68 41.93
CA LEU A 12 15.07 -9.43 42.12
C LEU A 12 13.57 -9.72 42.16
N GLU A 13 13.10 -9.88 43.39
CA GLU A 13 11.73 -9.61 43.79
C GLU A 13 11.52 -8.09 43.74
N GLY A 14 10.43 -7.67 43.12
CA GLY A 14 9.99 -6.29 43.09
C GLY A 14 8.55 -6.24 42.64
N ALA A 15 7.65 -6.58 43.57
CA ALA A 15 6.23 -6.24 43.45
C ALA A 15 6.06 -4.74 43.66
N GLU A 16 5.26 -4.09 42.82
CA GLU A 16 4.48 -2.91 43.19
C GLU A 16 3.30 -2.79 42.21
N ASP A 17 2.22 -3.12 42.61
CA ASP A 17 0.89 -2.58 42.89
C ASP A 17 0.78 -1.09 42.49
N GLY A 18 -0.08 -0.81 41.53
CA GLY A 18 -0.38 0.51 41.00
C GLY A 18 -1.71 0.52 40.29
N GLY A 19 -2.78 0.48 41.10
CA GLY A 19 -4.13 0.79 40.66
C GLY A 19 -4.22 2.22 40.10
N GLY A 20 -4.95 2.40 39.02
CA GLY A 20 -5.08 3.71 38.39
C GLY A 20 -6.21 3.76 37.36
N SER A 21 -7.41 4.00 37.89
CA SER A 21 -8.43 4.91 37.36
C SER A 21 -9.01 4.60 35.97
N VAL A 22 -10.18 4.00 36.04
CA VAL A 22 -11.22 3.99 34.99
C VAL A 22 -11.70 5.44 34.82
N THR A 23 -11.31 6.10 33.73
CA THR A 23 -11.95 7.35 33.29
C THR A 23 -13.06 7.00 32.30
N GLU A 24 -14.26 7.07 32.81
CA GLU A 24 -15.53 7.04 32.11
C GLU A 24 -15.62 8.27 31.19
N SER A 25 -15.36 8.10 29.89
CA SER A 25 -15.58 9.13 28.87
C SER A 25 -17.06 9.18 28.50
N ARG A 26 -17.75 10.16 29.08
CA ARG A 26 -19.09 10.60 28.70
C ARG A 26 -19.12 10.97 27.21
N SER A 27 -19.99 10.31 26.48
CA SER A 27 -20.43 10.72 25.14
C SER A 27 -21.16 12.06 25.22
N PRO A 28 -20.83 13.05 24.37
CA PRO A 28 -21.65 14.25 24.23
C PRO A 28 -22.93 13.91 23.46
N GLY A 29 -24.04 14.22 24.08
CA GLY A 29 -25.40 14.06 23.57
C GLY A 29 -25.60 14.81 22.25
N PHE A 30 -26.19 14.10 21.33
CA PHE A 30 -26.70 14.64 20.06
C PHE A 30 -27.96 15.47 20.39
N ALA A 31 -27.90 16.78 20.21
CA ALA A 31 -29.05 17.67 20.27
C ALA A 31 -29.81 17.61 18.97
N PRO A 32 -31.17 17.55 18.98
CA PRO A 32 -31.94 17.57 17.73
C PRO A 32 -32.04 19.01 17.21
N ASP A 33 -31.83 19.14 15.91
CA ASP A 33 -31.95 20.37 15.14
C ASP A 33 -33.37 20.94 15.15
N PRO A 34 -33.50 22.28 15.20
CA PRO A 34 -34.80 22.93 15.19
C PRO A 34 -35.43 22.91 13.80
N LYS A 35 -36.71 22.62 13.79
CA LYS A 35 -37.69 22.78 12.72
C LYS A 35 -37.43 24.02 11.86
N LEU A 36 -37.18 23.83 10.60
CA LEU A 36 -37.36 24.88 9.59
C LEU A 36 -38.80 24.81 9.07
N GLU A 37 -39.64 25.66 9.61
CA GLU A 37 -40.94 25.99 9.04
C GLU A 37 -40.78 27.05 7.95
N GLY A 38 -41.48 26.85 6.83
CA GLY A 38 -41.98 27.93 6.01
C GLY A 38 -41.11 28.38 4.84
N VAL A 39 -41.29 27.72 3.69
CA VAL A 39 -40.98 28.34 2.41
C VAL A 39 -42.33 28.45 1.61
N PRO A 40 -42.76 29.67 1.25
CA PRO A 40 -44.00 29.87 0.51
C PRO A 40 -43.86 29.38 -0.92
N ALA A 41 -44.91 28.72 -1.38
CA ALA A 41 -45.11 28.30 -2.79
C ALA A 41 -44.98 29.52 -3.71
N ARG A 42 -44.02 29.53 -4.58
CA ARG A 42 -43.98 30.44 -5.74
C ARG A 42 -44.63 29.75 -6.94
N ASP A 43 -45.71 30.36 -7.37
CA ASP A 43 -46.38 30.11 -8.66
C ASP A 43 -45.33 30.15 -9.78
N SER A 44 -45.10 29.00 -10.39
CA SER A 44 -44.25 28.91 -11.60
C SER A 44 -45.21 28.81 -12.80
N GLN A 45 -45.29 29.87 -13.55
CA GLN A 45 -45.87 29.91 -14.89
C GLN A 45 -45.14 28.90 -15.79
N PRO A 46 -45.86 28.23 -16.70
CA PRO A 46 -45.26 27.39 -17.71
C PRO A 46 -44.65 28.29 -18.79
N THR A 47 -43.33 28.43 -18.77
CA THR A 47 -42.58 29.00 -19.89
C THR A 47 -42.42 27.89 -20.92
N ASP A 48 -43.11 28.10 -22.04
CA ASP A 48 -43.02 27.28 -23.25
C ASP A 48 -41.66 27.50 -23.89
N GLU A 49 -40.63 26.82 -23.34
CA GLU A 49 -39.27 26.82 -23.88
C GLU A 49 -39.13 25.68 -24.88
N ARG A 50 -39.28 26.06 -26.11
CA ARG A 50 -38.92 25.42 -27.35
C ARG A 50 -37.66 24.55 -27.14
N LEU A 51 -37.84 23.24 -27.07
CA LEU A 51 -36.78 22.24 -27.10
C LEU A 51 -36.02 22.36 -28.42
N ASP A 52 -34.98 23.21 -28.40
CA ASP A 52 -33.91 23.14 -29.38
C ASP A 52 -33.27 21.75 -29.23
N ARG A 53 -33.57 20.91 -30.20
CA ARG A 53 -32.89 19.64 -30.40
C ARG A 53 -31.40 19.96 -30.64
N SER A 54 -30.64 20.08 -29.55
CA SER A 54 -29.21 20.00 -29.65
C SER A 54 -28.86 18.67 -30.28
N THR A 55 -28.44 18.74 -31.50
CA THR A 55 -27.84 17.69 -32.29
C THR A 55 -26.87 16.95 -31.41
N GLU A 56 -27.27 15.78 -30.95
CA GLU A 56 -26.43 14.79 -30.26
C GLU A 56 -25.27 14.48 -31.23
N ALA A 57 -24.16 15.18 -31.01
CA ALA A 57 -22.91 14.93 -31.71
C ALA A 57 -22.55 13.49 -31.41
N ALA A 58 -22.74 12.60 -32.35
CA ALA A 58 -22.26 11.24 -32.29
C ALA A 58 -20.81 11.26 -31.84
N PRO A 59 -20.37 10.40 -30.90
CA PRO A 59 -18.99 10.35 -30.49
C PRO A 59 -18.14 10.12 -31.74
N SER A 60 -17.34 11.14 -32.09
CA SER A 60 -16.39 11.04 -33.17
C SER A 60 -15.44 9.89 -32.84
N THR A 61 -15.62 8.76 -33.50
CA THR A 61 -14.70 7.62 -33.44
C THR A 61 -13.42 8.04 -34.18
N ALA A 62 -12.63 8.91 -33.54
CA ALA A 62 -11.34 9.29 -34.04
C ALA A 62 -10.48 8.04 -34.09
N GLU A 63 -10.05 7.65 -35.29
CA GLU A 63 -9.10 6.55 -35.46
C GLU A 63 -7.84 6.85 -34.64
N PRO A 64 -7.32 5.87 -33.87
CA PRO A 64 -6.12 6.10 -33.06
C PRO A 64 -4.94 6.45 -33.97
N THR A 65 -4.22 7.49 -33.60
CA THR A 65 -3.03 7.90 -34.36
C THR A 65 -1.96 6.80 -34.32
N SER A 66 -1.10 6.75 -35.34
CA SER A 66 0.03 5.79 -35.38
C SER A 66 0.96 5.88 -34.17
N ALA A 67 1.02 7.03 -33.49
CA ALA A 67 1.73 7.22 -32.25
C ALA A 67 1.03 6.51 -31.09
N ALA A 68 -0.29 6.71 -30.93
CA ALA A 68 -1.08 6.04 -29.90
C ALA A 68 -1.05 4.51 -30.02
N LEU A 69 -1.06 3.98 -31.25
CA LEU A 69 -0.94 2.54 -31.47
C LEU A 69 0.45 1.99 -31.08
N ARG A 70 1.52 2.75 -31.35
CA ARG A 70 2.88 2.35 -30.93
C ARG A 70 3.02 2.39 -29.42
N ASP A 71 2.49 3.39 -28.76
CA ASP A 71 2.53 3.51 -27.29
C ASP A 71 1.73 2.39 -26.64
N ALA A 72 0.53 2.06 -27.15
CA ALA A 72 -0.26 0.93 -26.68
C ALA A 72 0.47 -0.41 -26.86
N GLY A 73 1.18 -0.61 -27.97
CA GLY A 73 2.02 -1.79 -28.21
C GLY A 73 3.16 -1.92 -27.19
N ALA A 74 3.86 -0.82 -26.91
CA ALA A 74 4.93 -0.79 -25.93
C ALA A 74 4.43 -1.06 -24.50
N ILE A 75 3.23 -0.56 -24.15
CA ILE A 75 2.57 -0.85 -22.87
C ILE A 75 2.24 -2.34 -22.78
N ALA A 76 1.60 -2.91 -23.80
CA ALA A 76 1.25 -4.33 -23.83
C ALA A 76 2.47 -5.24 -23.70
N GLU A 77 3.58 -4.89 -24.35
CA GLU A 77 4.84 -5.64 -24.25
C GLU A 77 5.43 -5.60 -22.84
N ARG A 78 5.42 -4.43 -22.16
CA ARG A 78 5.88 -4.31 -20.76
C ARG A 78 5.00 -5.13 -19.80
N VAL A 79 3.68 -5.09 -19.98
CA VAL A 79 2.75 -5.91 -19.19
C VAL A 79 3.03 -7.40 -19.37
N ALA A 80 3.18 -7.86 -20.62
CA ALA A 80 3.48 -9.26 -20.91
C ALA A 80 4.85 -9.70 -20.36
N ALA A 81 5.84 -8.81 -20.36
CA ALA A 81 7.14 -9.07 -19.77
C ALA A 81 7.09 -9.18 -18.24
N ASP A 82 6.28 -8.34 -17.59
CA ASP A 82 6.06 -8.40 -16.13
C ASP A 82 5.29 -9.66 -15.73
N GLU A 83 4.28 -10.06 -16.49
CA GLU A 83 3.54 -11.31 -16.27
C GLU A 83 4.46 -12.54 -16.37
N ARG A 84 5.28 -12.61 -17.40
CA ARG A 84 6.27 -13.71 -17.54
C ARG A 84 7.24 -13.75 -16.38
N ALA A 85 7.80 -12.61 -15.97
CA ALA A 85 8.70 -12.53 -14.84
C ALA A 85 8.02 -12.95 -13.52
N ALA A 86 6.74 -12.59 -13.34
CA ALA A 86 5.97 -13.01 -12.17
C ALA A 86 5.69 -14.52 -12.17
N ASP A 87 5.43 -15.12 -13.33
CA ASP A 87 5.21 -16.57 -13.46
C ASP A 87 6.51 -17.37 -13.24
N GLU A 88 7.62 -16.93 -13.81
CA GLU A 88 8.94 -17.50 -13.57
C GLU A 88 9.31 -17.45 -12.07
N GLU A 89 9.04 -16.34 -11.42
CA GLU A 89 9.28 -16.18 -9.98
C GLU A 89 8.39 -17.10 -9.14
N ARG A 90 7.09 -17.23 -9.47
CA ARG A 90 6.20 -18.19 -8.78
C ARG A 90 6.72 -19.62 -8.90
N GLN A 91 7.17 -20.03 -10.10
CA GLN A 91 7.74 -21.36 -10.32
C GLN A 91 9.00 -21.56 -9.50
N ARG A 92 9.89 -20.58 -9.47
CA ARG A 92 11.11 -20.64 -8.66
C ARG A 92 10.80 -20.78 -7.16
N LEU A 93 9.83 -20.02 -6.66
CA LEU A 93 9.44 -20.01 -5.25
C LEU A 93 8.77 -21.31 -4.75
N VAL A 94 8.41 -22.23 -5.64
CA VAL A 94 7.95 -23.59 -5.24
C VAL A 94 9.07 -24.40 -4.59
N GLY A 95 10.32 -24.20 -5.04
CA GLY A 95 11.48 -24.97 -4.57
C GLY A 95 12.57 -24.17 -3.87
N GLU A 96 12.52 -22.85 -3.98
CA GLU A 96 13.58 -21.97 -3.49
C GLU A 96 12.98 -20.80 -2.69
N PRO A 97 13.62 -20.38 -1.59
CA PRO A 97 13.20 -19.19 -0.87
C PRO A 97 13.46 -17.91 -1.71
N LEU A 98 12.85 -16.80 -1.28
CA LEU A 98 13.15 -15.50 -1.85
C LEU A 98 14.67 -15.22 -1.78
N PRO A 99 15.28 -14.72 -2.86
CA PRO A 99 16.69 -14.38 -2.84
C PRO A 99 16.96 -13.27 -1.82
N VAL A 100 18.10 -13.37 -1.15
CA VAL A 100 18.59 -12.33 -0.26
C VAL A 100 19.60 -11.50 -1.02
N ILE A 101 19.39 -10.19 -1.10
CA ILE A 101 20.35 -9.26 -1.68
C ILE A 101 21.18 -8.64 -0.57
N GLY A 102 22.45 -8.35 -0.86
CA GLY A 102 23.35 -7.75 0.12
C GLY A 102 22.89 -6.34 0.51
N ALA A 103 22.64 -6.14 1.80
CA ALA A 103 22.29 -4.83 2.35
C ALA A 103 23.56 -3.98 2.50
N ARG A 104 23.90 -3.17 1.48
CA ARG A 104 24.98 -2.19 1.55
C ARG A 104 24.37 -0.80 1.50
N ASP A 105 24.80 0.05 2.42
CA ASP A 105 24.44 1.49 2.44
C ASP A 105 22.93 1.77 2.39
N LEU A 106 22.16 1.00 3.17
CA LEU A 106 20.72 1.23 3.28
C LEU A 106 20.46 2.55 4.04
N PRO A 107 19.47 3.35 3.59
CA PRO A 107 19.08 4.59 4.27
C PRO A 107 18.23 4.36 5.54
N PHE A 108 18.09 3.12 5.98
CA PHE A 108 17.39 2.71 7.20
C PHE A 108 18.04 1.46 7.80
N ASP A 109 17.77 1.21 9.09
CA ASP A 109 18.31 0.05 9.79
C ASP A 109 17.44 -1.19 9.59
N LEU A 110 18.07 -2.33 9.30
CA LEU A 110 17.41 -3.63 9.34
C LEU A 110 17.24 -4.09 10.78
N GLN A 111 16.08 -4.65 11.10
CA GLN A 111 15.82 -5.27 12.38
C GLN A 111 16.62 -6.58 12.51
N ARG A 112 16.76 -7.07 13.74
CA ARG A 112 17.49 -8.32 13.99
C ARG A 112 16.87 -9.48 13.21
N GLY A 113 17.62 -10.08 12.29
CA GLY A 113 17.18 -11.19 11.45
C GLY A 113 16.31 -10.76 10.25
N GLU A 114 16.13 -9.47 10.01
CA GLU A 114 15.47 -8.95 8.82
C GLU A 114 16.40 -9.09 7.61
N LEU A 115 15.87 -9.58 6.49
CA LEU A 115 16.60 -9.83 5.25
C LEU A 115 16.05 -8.92 4.15
N LEU A 116 16.93 -8.38 3.30
CA LEU A 116 16.55 -7.59 2.14
C LEU A 116 16.36 -8.52 0.93
N HIS A 117 15.24 -8.40 0.23
CA HIS A 117 14.85 -9.26 -0.89
C HIS A 117 14.78 -8.52 -2.23
N ALA A 118 14.37 -7.26 -2.23
CA ALA A 118 14.28 -6.48 -3.47
C ALA A 118 14.50 -4.98 -3.19
N GLU A 119 15.00 -4.30 -4.22
CA GLU A 119 15.17 -2.84 -4.27
C GLU A 119 14.70 -2.35 -5.65
N ARG A 120 13.87 -1.30 -5.68
CA ARG A 120 13.26 -0.77 -6.90
C ARG A 120 13.02 0.72 -6.83
N HIS A 121 13.11 1.41 -7.95
CA HIS A 121 12.56 2.75 -8.06
C HIS A 121 11.04 2.69 -7.98
N ALA A 122 10.46 3.57 -7.18
CA ALA A 122 9.02 3.66 -7.00
C ALA A 122 8.56 5.07 -6.68
N ALA A 123 7.29 5.36 -6.93
CA ALA A 123 6.66 6.57 -6.44
C ALA A 123 5.43 6.18 -5.59
N LEU A 124 5.37 6.73 -4.38
CA LEU A 124 4.22 6.57 -3.50
C LEU A 124 3.17 7.61 -3.87
N LEU A 125 1.94 7.13 -4.16
CA LEU A 125 0.79 7.93 -4.51
C LEU A 125 -0.16 7.98 -3.32
N GLU A 126 -0.30 9.12 -2.66
CA GLU A 126 -1.26 9.27 -1.56
C GLU A 126 -2.69 9.42 -2.11
N ARG A 127 -3.58 8.48 -1.74
CA ARG A 127 -4.96 8.43 -2.23
C ARG A 127 -5.86 9.59 -1.76
N ALA A 128 -5.58 10.19 -0.62
CA ALA A 128 -6.47 11.16 0.02
C ALA A 128 -6.03 12.63 -0.07
N ARG A 129 -4.85 12.90 -0.57
CA ARG A 129 -4.33 14.26 -0.64
C ARG A 129 -3.86 14.53 -2.06
N GLN A 130 -4.21 15.69 -2.58
CA GLN A 130 -3.71 16.23 -3.85
C GLN A 130 -2.19 16.52 -3.75
N GLY A 131 -1.44 15.55 -3.23
CA GLY A 131 -0.01 15.62 -3.07
C GLY A 131 0.70 15.21 -4.36
N THR A 132 1.83 15.83 -4.63
CA THR A 132 2.74 15.38 -5.69
C THR A 132 3.25 13.98 -5.33
N PRO A 133 3.28 13.02 -6.29
CA PRO A 133 3.85 11.71 -6.06
C PRO A 133 5.26 11.82 -5.46
N SER A 134 5.52 11.12 -4.38
CA SER A 134 6.85 11.08 -3.77
C SER A 134 7.67 9.99 -4.45
N GLY A 135 8.53 10.38 -5.38
CA GLY A 135 9.51 9.47 -5.98
C GLY A 135 10.59 9.06 -4.98
N GLY A 136 11.10 7.83 -5.11
CA GLY A 136 12.12 7.30 -4.22
C GLY A 136 12.50 5.86 -4.54
N MET A 137 13.02 5.18 -3.52
CA MET A 137 13.36 3.77 -3.57
C MET A 137 12.42 2.95 -2.69
N LEU A 138 11.94 1.85 -3.21
CA LEU A 138 11.16 0.86 -2.49
C LEU A 138 12.04 -0.35 -2.20
N TYR A 139 12.10 -0.72 -0.94
CA TYR A 139 12.80 -1.89 -0.44
C TYR A 139 11.80 -2.91 0.08
N LEU A 140 11.93 -4.16 -0.36
CA LEU A 140 11.18 -5.28 0.20
C LEU A 140 12.09 -6.06 1.12
N THR A 141 11.71 -6.16 2.38
CA THR A 141 12.40 -7.01 3.36
C THR A 141 11.54 -8.21 3.74
N SER A 142 12.09 -9.08 4.57
CA SER A 142 11.33 -10.21 5.14
C SER A 142 10.26 -9.79 6.15
N LEU A 143 10.23 -8.53 6.60
CA LEU A 143 9.28 -8.05 7.61
C LEU A 143 8.38 -6.90 7.13
N ARG A 144 8.87 -6.07 6.25
CA ARG A 144 8.19 -4.83 5.82
C ARG A 144 8.57 -4.42 4.41
N MET A 145 7.76 -3.56 3.84
CA MET A 145 8.11 -2.72 2.70
C MET A 145 8.53 -1.36 3.22
N VAL A 146 9.61 -0.80 2.71
CA VAL A 146 10.13 0.52 3.10
C VAL A 146 10.26 1.37 1.85
N HIS A 147 9.50 2.46 1.77
CA HIS A 147 9.65 3.46 0.72
C HIS A 147 10.45 4.65 1.26
N VAL A 148 11.59 4.91 0.66
CA VAL A 148 12.48 6.02 1.00
C VAL A 148 12.30 7.11 -0.05
N GLY A 149 11.46 8.08 0.27
CA GLY A 149 11.25 9.27 -0.55
C GLY A 149 12.23 10.38 -0.20
N SER A 150 12.16 11.50 -0.92
CA SER A 150 13.05 12.65 -0.71
C SER A 150 12.85 13.36 0.63
N THR A 151 11.66 13.27 1.22
CA THR A 151 11.28 14.01 2.43
C THR A 151 10.92 13.12 3.61
N ARG A 152 10.62 11.85 3.39
CA ARG A 152 10.18 10.92 4.43
C ARG A 152 10.47 9.47 4.08
N ILE A 153 10.51 8.64 5.10
CA ILE A 153 10.52 7.17 4.99
C ILE A 153 9.14 6.67 5.41
N GLU A 154 8.54 5.83 4.58
CA GLU A 154 7.27 5.16 4.85
C GLU A 154 7.52 3.67 5.01
N GLU A 155 7.03 3.10 6.09
CA GLU A 155 7.18 1.68 6.40
C GLU A 155 5.83 0.99 6.49
N VAL A 156 5.72 -0.12 5.81
CA VAL A 156 4.50 -0.95 5.78
C VAL A 156 4.87 -2.36 6.22
N PRO A 157 4.57 -2.75 7.47
CA PRO A 157 4.76 -4.12 7.92
C PRO A 157 3.97 -5.09 7.04
N LEU A 158 4.60 -6.19 6.62
CA LEU A 158 3.96 -7.16 5.71
C LEU A 158 2.72 -7.81 6.32
N GLU A 159 2.68 -7.96 7.64
CA GLU A 159 1.53 -8.47 8.38
C GLU A 159 0.29 -7.57 8.31
N ARG A 160 0.47 -6.26 8.07
CA ARG A 160 -0.63 -5.32 7.93
C ARG A 160 -1.27 -5.34 6.54
N ILE A 161 -0.62 -5.91 5.55
CA ILE A 161 -1.17 -6.02 4.20
C ILE A 161 -2.30 -7.05 4.21
N SER A 162 -3.52 -6.66 3.86
CA SER A 162 -4.67 -7.56 3.67
C SER A 162 -4.71 -8.12 2.25
N ASP A 163 -4.66 -7.24 1.25
CA ASP A 163 -4.70 -7.60 -0.16
C ASP A 163 -3.79 -6.70 -1.02
N MET A 164 -3.51 -7.16 -2.23
CA MET A 164 -2.75 -6.43 -3.24
C MET A 164 -3.33 -6.66 -4.62
N ALA A 165 -3.59 -5.58 -5.33
CA ALA A 165 -4.06 -5.60 -6.72
C ALA A 165 -3.09 -4.82 -7.62
N VAL A 166 -2.89 -5.32 -8.84
CA VAL A 166 -2.18 -4.58 -9.88
C VAL A 166 -3.21 -3.88 -10.76
N SER A 167 -3.07 -2.57 -10.90
CA SER A 167 -3.87 -1.75 -11.78
C SER A 167 -2.98 -1.11 -12.82
N MET A 168 -3.43 -1.12 -14.08
CA MET A 168 -2.64 -0.63 -15.20
C MET A 168 -1.30 -1.39 -15.35
N GLU A 169 -0.29 -0.75 -15.98
CA GLU A 169 1.02 -1.38 -16.22
C GLU A 169 2.00 -1.25 -15.07
N ARG A 170 1.87 -0.20 -14.25
CA ARG A 170 2.87 0.20 -13.26
C ARG A 170 2.32 0.45 -11.86
N LEU A 171 1.03 0.27 -11.64
CA LEU A 171 0.39 0.62 -10.38
C LEU A 171 0.11 -0.61 -9.53
N LEU A 172 0.66 -0.66 -8.33
CA LEU A 172 0.35 -1.62 -7.28
C LEU A 172 -0.55 -0.94 -6.22
N LEU A 173 -1.73 -1.47 -6.03
CA LEU A 173 -2.66 -1.07 -4.97
C LEU A 173 -2.49 -2.03 -3.80
N ILE A 174 -2.35 -1.51 -2.60
CA ILE A 174 -2.15 -2.27 -1.38
C ILE A 174 -3.24 -1.88 -0.40
N GLU A 175 -4.03 -2.84 0.01
CA GLU A 175 -5.02 -2.69 1.07
C GLU A 175 -4.41 -3.12 2.40
N LEU A 176 -4.54 -2.29 3.44
CA LEU A 176 -4.07 -2.61 4.78
C LEU A 176 -5.24 -3.05 5.68
N ARG A 177 -4.95 -3.85 6.68
CA ARG A 177 -5.95 -4.39 7.62
C ARG A 177 -6.74 -3.35 8.40
N ASP A 178 -6.23 -2.13 8.51
CA ASP A 178 -6.91 -0.99 9.13
C ASP A 178 -7.82 -0.22 8.17
N GLY A 179 -7.99 -0.71 6.94
CA GLY A 179 -8.78 -0.08 5.90
C GLY A 179 -8.07 1.08 5.18
N THR A 180 -6.79 1.32 5.48
CA THR A 180 -5.98 2.29 4.73
C THR A 180 -5.50 1.66 3.43
N ASP A 181 -5.56 2.42 2.35
CA ASP A 181 -5.07 2.00 1.04
C ASP A 181 -3.82 2.79 0.65
N LEU A 182 -2.88 2.10 0.05
CA LEU A 182 -1.69 2.69 -0.55
C LEU A 182 -1.66 2.39 -2.04
N ALA A 183 -1.17 3.33 -2.82
CA ALA A 183 -0.92 3.14 -4.24
C ALA A 183 0.55 3.44 -4.52
N ILE A 184 1.23 2.52 -5.18
CA ILE A 184 2.65 2.63 -5.50
C ILE A 184 2.81 2.46 -7.01
N GLU A 185 3.40 3.46 -7.65
CA GLU A 185 3.87 3.32 -9.03
C GLU A 185 5.26 2.70 -9.00
N VAL A 186 5.43 1.55 -9.67
CA VAL A 186 6.66 0.79 -9.67
C VAL A 186 6.82 0.02 -10.99
N ASP A 187 8.06 -0.23 -11.40
CA ASP A 187 8.31 -1.15 -12.49
C ASP A 187 8.03 -2.60 -12.06
N ARG A 188 7.38 -3.37 -12.93
CA ARG A 188 7.01 -4.78 -12.70
C ARG A 188 6.19 -5.02 -11.43
N PRO A 189 5.00 -4.40 -11.31
CA PRO A 189 4.17 -4.54 -10.12
C PRO A 189 3.66 -5.97 -9.89
N ARG A 190 3.49 -6.79 -10.96
CA ARG A 190 3.09 -8.20 -10.85
C ARG A 190 4.17 -9.05 -10.21
N LEU A 191 5.42 -8.86 -10.64
CA LEU A 191 6.57 -9.52 -10.03
C LEU A 191 6.72 -9.10 -8.56
N LEU A 192 6.60 -7.80 -8.25
CA LEU A 192 6.68 -7.32 -6.88
C LEU A 192 5.57 -7.93 -6.00
N ARG A 193 4.34 -8.01 -6.50
CA ARG A 193 3.23 -8.66 -5.79
C ARG A 193 3.54 -10.10 -5.40
N VAL A 194 4.15 -10.87 -6.30
CA VAL A 194 4.58 -12.26 -6.04
C VAL A 194 5.64 -12.31 -4.94
N GLN A 195 6.63 -11.44 -5.01
CA GLN A 195 7.70 -11.37 -4.01
C GLN A 195 7.18 -10.96 -2.62
N VAL A 196 6.28 -9.98 -2.56
CA VAL A 196 5.64 -9.57 -1.28
C VAL A 196 4.82 -10.73 -0.69
N ALA A 197 4.05 -11.45 -1.51
CA ALA A 197 3.28 -12.60 -1.05
C ALA A 197 4.20 -13.70 -0.46
N ALA A 198 5.31 -14.00 -1.10
CA ALA A 198 6.28 -14.97 -0.61
C ALA A 198 6.97 -14.51 0.70
N ALA A 199 7.36 -13.23 0.80
CA ALA A 199 7.94 -12.67 2.01
C ALA A 199 6.98 -12.77 3.21
N ARG A 200 5.66 -12.52 2.99
CA ARG A 200 4.62 -12.65 4.02
C ARG A 200 4.50 -14.08 4.54
N THR A 201 4.50 -15.08 3.66
CA THR A 201 4.43 -16.50 4.05
C THR A 201 5.61 -16.88 4.94
N THR A 202 6.82 -16.51 4.54
CA THR A 202 8.04 -16.77 5.32
C THR A 202 8.02 -16.08 6.69
N SER A 203 7.46 -14.87 6.80
CA SER A 203 7.30 -14.16 8.07
C SER A 203 6.36 -14.88 9.02
N GLN A 204 5.24 -15.40 8.51
CA GLN A 204 4.25 -16.12 9.31
C GLN A 204 4.80 -17.43 9.89
N GLU A 205 5.58 -18.18 9.10
CA GLU A 205 6.22 -19.43 9.53
C GLU A 205 7.23 -19.21 10.67
N ARG A 206 7.90 -18.06 10.70
CA ARG A 206 8.88 -17.73 11.77
C ARG A 206 8.21 -17.27 13.07
N SER A 207 6.95 -16.88 13.02
CA SER A 207 6.20 -16.37 14.18
C SER A 207 5.41 -17.47 14.90
N THR A 208 5.40 -18.71 14.38
CA THR A 208 4.73 -19.89 14.92
C THR A 208 5.73 -20.80 15.61
#